data_6ef20bc460cd0500ad1b8543af1efab3
#
_entry.id   6ef20bc460cd0500ad1b8543af1efab3
#
_cell.length_a   1.000
_cell.length_b   1.000
_cell.length_c   1.000
_cell.angle_alpha   90.00
_cell.angle_beta   90.00
_cell.angle_gamma   90.00
#
_symmetry.space_group_name_H-M   'P 1'
#
loop_
_entity.id
_entity.type
_entity.pdbx_description
1 polymer ?
#
loop_
_entity_poly.entity_id
_entity_poly.type
_entity_poly.pdbx_seq_one_letter_code
_entity_poly.pdbx_strand_id
1 'polypeptide(L)'
;SYVLAPSQALIDMFDEQSYSINTKPVTGDLRGAYGTYYDKEETVDGSETERPYVDKYNYMQKNENAYVVLCRTALVYLRYAEAVNRLGKPKLAFYGVLKYGLSKNTFEIYNDLLKDELTGEPWIDFGLTSSGDIGMFDVNSGLHGRGCGSQNLELDPTFVIEACASSADTLLQVEDKLLTEYALETSLEGNRFHDLMRVARYRNDPSWLADKVAAKFPEGEREAIRAKLLNRQNWYLPTTVEFGEK
;
A
#
# COMPACT_ATOMS: atom_id res chain seq x y z
N SER A 1 7.07 -28.83 3.61
CA SER A 1 7.14 -27.65 2.73
C SER A 1 6.76 -26.44 3.57
N TYR A 2 7.61 -25.39 3.56
CA TYR A 2 7.29 -24.15 4.26
C TYR A 2 6.29 -23.39 3.38
N VAL A 3 5.10 -23.14 3.91
CA VAL A 3 4.06 -22.38 3.23
C VAL A 3 4.00 -21.01 3.88
N LEU A 4 4.09 -19.97 3.07
CA LEU A 4 3.92 -18.60 3.54
C LEU A 4 2.42 -18.29 3.63
N ALA A 5 2.02 -17.76 4.78
CA ALA A 5 0.68 -17.24 4.99
C ALA A 5 0.73 -15.71 5.19
N PRO A 6 -0.26 -14.96 4.70
CA PRO A 6 -0.39 -13.56 5.04
C PRO A 6 -0.72 -13.41 6.53
N SER A 7 -0.29 -12.30 7.15
CA SER A 7 -0.71 -12.00 8.52
C SER A 7 -2.18 -11.59 8.54
N GLN A 8 -2.89 -11.86 9.64
CA GLN A 8 -4.26 -11.40 9.81
C GLN A 8 -4.37 -9.88 9.63
N ALA A 9 -3.41 -9.11 10.15
CA ALA A 9 -3.38 -7.66 9.97
C ALA A 9 -3.30 -7.20 8.50
N LEU A 10 -2.73 -8.01 7.59
CA LEU A 10 -2.73 -7.71 6.16
C LEU A 10 -4.08 -8.06 5.54
N ILE A 11 -4.67 -9.17 5.91
CA ILE A 11 -6.00 -9.57 5.45
C ILE A 11 -7.02 -8.52 5.86
N ASP A 12 -7.03 -8.12 7.13
CA ASP A 12 -7.92 -7.08 7.66
C ASP A 12 -7.80 -5.77 6.86
N MET A 13 -6.58 -5.35 6.51
CA MET A 13 -6.38 -4.15 5.68
C MET A 13 -6.99 -4.27 4.27
N PHE A 14 -6.99 -5.47 3.66
CA PHE A 14 -7.68 -5.70 2.41
C PHE A 14 -9.20 -5.67 2.60
N ASP A 15 -9.69 -6.24 3.69
CA ASP A 15 -11.13 -6.40 3.97
C ASP A 15 -11.79 -5.07 4.40
N GLU A 16 -11.01 -4.11 4.94
CA GLU A 16 -11.50 -2.76 5.28
C GLU A 16 -11.95 -1.94 4.07
N GLN A 17 -11.62 -2.40 2.87
CA GLN A 17 -11.92 -1.67 1.64
C GLN A 17 -13.19 -2.16 0.99
N SER A 18 -13.84 -1.28 0.25
CA SER A 18 -15.00 -1.63 -0.56
C SER A 18 -14.95 -0.91 -1.91
N TYR A 19 -15.56 -1.54 -2.90
CA TYR A 19 -15.66 -1.01 -4.26
C TYR A 19 -17.07 -1.26 -4.80
N SER A 20 -17.42 -0.55 -5.86
CA SER A 20 -18.54 -0.92 -6.70
C SER A 20 -18.02 -1.30 -8.08
N ILE A 21 -18.40 -2.49 -8.55
CA ILE A 21 -18.13 -2.94 -9.91
C ILE A 21 -19.46 -3.00 -10.66
N ASN A 22 -19.61 -2.20 -11.71
CA ASN A 22 -20.84 -2.12 -12.46
C ASN A 22 -22.07 -1.91 -11.54
N THR A 23 -21.98 -0.98 -10.60
CA THR A 23 -23.00 -0.65 -9.59
C THR A 23 -23.26 -1.72 -8.52
N LYS A 24 -22.51 -2.81 -8.52
CA LYS A 24 -22.61 -3.85 -7.48
C LYS A 24 -21.52 -3.62 -6.43
N PRO A 25 -21.87 -3.53 -5.15
CA PRO A 25 -20.89 -3.43 -4.08
C PRO A 25 -20.04 -4.71 -4.00
N VAL A 26 -18.75 -4.54 -3.85
CA VAL A 26 -17.78 -5.61 -3.61
C VAL A 26 -17.06 -5.30 -2.31
N THR A 27 -17.04 -6.24 -1.39
CA THR A 27 -16.31 -6.12 -0.13
C THR A 27 -14.87 -6.57 -0.32
N GLY A 28 -13.95 -5.82 0.26
CA GLY A 28 -12.53 -6.10 0.22
C GLY A 28 -11.83 -5.57 -1.04
N ASP A 29 -10.53 -5.38 -0.91
CA ASP A 29 -9.67 -4.99 -2.03
C ASP A 29 -9.44 -6.19 -2.96
N LEU A 30 -9.72 -6.03 -4.25
CA LEU A 30 -9.57 -7.09 -5.24
C LEU A 30 -8.14 -7.63 -5.38
N ARG A 31 -7.14 -6.88 -4.95
CA ARG A 31 -5.75 -7.36 -4.88
C ARG A 31 -5.53 -8.39 -3.77
N GLY A 32 -6.41 -8.46 -2.76
CA GLY A 32 -6.35 -9.40 -1.66
C GLY A 32 -6.61 -10.84 -2.10
N ALA A 33 -7.86 -11.28 -1.98
CA ALA A 33 -8.29 -12.64 -2.26
C ALA A 33 -8.16 -13.08 -3.73
N TYR A 34 -8.04 -12.13 -4.67
CA TYR A 34 -7.90 -12.44 -6.10
C TYR A 34 -6.47 -12.35 -6.64
N GLY A 35 -5.48 -11.96 -5.84
CA GLY A 35 -4.13 -11.79 -6.36
C GLY A 35 -3.01 -11.95 -5.35
N THR A 36 -3.25 -11.73 -4.07
CA THR A 36 -2.21 -11.78 -3.04
C THR A 36 -2.24 -13.09 -2.26
N TYR A 37 -3.42 -13.56 -1.91
CA TYR A 37 -3.61 -14.82 -1.18
C TYR A 37 -4.87 -15.54 -1.66
N TYR A 38 -5.01 -16.78 -1.28
CA TYR A 38 -6.22 -17.58 -1.46
C TYR A 38 -6.45 -18.44 -0.22
N ASP A 39 -7.70 -18.74 0.06
CA ASP A 39 -8.05 -19.65 1.14
C ASP A 39 -8.05 -21.09 0.63
N LYS A 40 -7.47 -21.98 1.41
CA LYS A 40 -7.39 -23.39 1.10
C LYS A 40 -7.92 -24.21 2.28
N GLU A 41 -8.79 -25.14 1.97
CA GLU A 41 -9.23 -26.14 2.94
C GLU A 41 -8.07 -27.11 3.26
N GLU A 42 -7.80 -27.24 4.53
CA GLU A 42 -6.84 -28.22 5.05
C GLU A 42 -7.48 -29.04 6.17
N THR A 43 -7.17 -30.33 6.18
CA THR A 43 -7.55 -31.20 7.29
C THR A 43 -6.45 -31.14 8.36
N VAL A 44 -6.75 -30.54 9.48
CA VAL A 44 -5.87 -30.49 10.65
C VAL A 44 -6.55 -31.25 11.78
N ASP A 45 -5.90 -32.30 12.27
CA ASP A 45 -6.39 -33.16 13.35
C ASP A 45 -7.81 -33.71 13.10
N GLY A 46 -8.14 -34.00 11.83
CA GLY A 46 -9.44 -34.53 11.43
C GLY A 46 -10.55 -33.49 11.25
N SER A 47 -10.22 -32.20 11.42
CA SER A 47 -11.14 -31.08 11.17
C SER A 47 -10.73 -30.34 9.92
N GLU A 48 -11.67 -30.01 9.06
CA GLU A 48 -11.46 -29.13 7.91
C GLU A 48 -11.38 -27.68 8.42
N THR A 49 -10.29 -27.02 8.07
CA THR A 49 -10.05 -25.61 8.38
C THR A 49 -9.60 -24.88 7.13
N GLU A 50 -10.20 -23.73 6.86
CA GLU A 50 -9.67 -22.81 5.84
C GLU A 50 -8.47 -22.05 6.36
N ARG A 51 -7.43 -21.98 5.54
CA ARG A 51 -6.22 -21.19 5.85
C ARG A 51 -5.81 -20.38 4.66
N PRO A 52 -5.42 -19.10 4.86
CA PRO A 52 -4.94 -18.26 3.78
C PRO A 52 -3.49 -18.63 3.41
N TYR A 53 -3.24 -18.74 2.12
CA TYR A 53 -1.94 -19.00 1.52
C TYR A 53 -1.54 -17.91 0.56
N VAL A 54 -0.26 -17.57 0.51
CA VAL A 54 0.26 -16.59 -0.44
C VAL A 54 0.18 -17.13 -1.87
N ASP A 55 -0.50 -16.39 -2.75
CA ASP A 55 -0.65 -16.71 -4.18
C ASP A 55 0.14 -15.74 -5.09
N LYS A 56 0.52 -14.59 -4.62
CA LYS A 56 1.18 -13.53 -5.41
C LYS A 56 2.33 -14.00 -6.29
N TYR A 57 3.00 -15.07 -5.89
CA TYR A 57 4.16 -15.63 -6.62
C TYR A 57 3.87 -16.98 -7.28
N ASN A 58 2.64 -17.44 -7.29
CA ASN A 58 2.31 -18.78 -7.82
C ASN A 58 2.64 -18.91 -9.31
N TYR A 59 2.49 -17.85 -10.10
CA TYR A 59 2.88 -17.84 -11.51
C TYR A 59 4.40 -18.05 -11.72
N MET A 60 5.22 -17.65 -10.74
CA MET A 60 6.68 -17.82 -10.80
C MET A 60 7.08 -19.28 -10.64
N GLN A 61 6.29 -20.10 -9.97
CA GLN A 61 6.56 -21.52 -9.81
C GLN A 61 6.37 -22.31 -11.12
N LYS A 62 5.58 -21.77 -12.05
CA LYS A 62 5.28 -22.39 -13.35
C LYS A 62 6.24 -21.99 -14.46
N ASN A 63 7.04 -20.96 -14.24
CA ASN A 63 7.99 -20.45 -15.22
C ASN A 63 9.41 -20.59 -14.65
N GLU A 64 10.29 -21.21 -15.43
CA GLU A 64 11.72 -21.39 -15.08
C GLU A 64 12.49 -20.05 -14.94
N ASN A 65 11.89 -18.95 -15.38
CA ASN A 65 12.42 -17.58 -15.32
C ASN A 65 11.73 -16.78 -14.23
N ALA A 66 12.01 -17.06 -12.97
CA ALA A 66 11.51 -16.24 -11.86
C ALA A 66 12.32 -14.93 -11.76
N TYR A 67 11.62 -13.81 -11.84
CA TYR A 67 12.22 -12.48 -11.64
C TYR A 67 11.99 -12.02 -10.20
N VAL A 68 13.06 -11.53 -9.57
CA VAL A 68 12.91 -10.76 -8.33
C VAL A 68 12.68 -9.30 -8.72
N VAL A 69 11.48 -8.81 -8.49
CA VAL A 69 11.15 -7.41 -8.75
C VAL A 69 11.71 -6.55 -7.62
N LEU A 70 12.75 -5.78 -7.91
CA LEU A 70 13.36 -4.87 -6.94
C LEU A 70 12.59 -3.58 -6.76
N CYS A 71 11.98 -3.08 -7.85
CA CYS A 71 11.18 -1.86 -7.85
C CYS A 71 10.14 -1.93 -8.97
N ARG A 72 8.92 -1.47 -8.65
CA ARG A 72 7.82 -1.36 -9.62
C ARG A 72 7.40 0.10 -9.77
N THR A 73 6.82 0.43 -10.91
CA THR A 73 6.28 1.78 -11.18
C THR A 73 5.33 2.25 -10.08
N ALA A 74 4.48 1.36 -9.57
CA ALA A 74 3.58 1.67 -8.46
C ALA A 74 4.32 2.16 -7.20
N LEU A 75 5.48 1.54 -6.88
CA LEU A 75 6.30 2.00 -5.76
C LEU A 75 6.86 3.40 -6.00
N VAL A 76 7.25 3.74 -7.23
CA VAL A 76 7.70 5.10 -7.58
C VAL A 76 6.59 6.13 -7.39
N TYR A 77 5.37 5.82 -7.83
CA TYR A 77 4.21 6.69 -7.59
C TYR A 77 3.91 6.88 -6.10
N LEU A 78 3.99 5.83 -5.30
CA LEU A 78 3.80 5.93 -3.85
C LEU A 78 4.89 6.79 -3.19
N ARG A 79 6.15 6.65 -3.62
CA ARG A 79 7.26 7.51 -3.14
C ARG A 79 7.04 8.98 -3.51
N TYR A 80 6.57 9.23 -4.73
CA TYR A 80 6.20 10.57 -5.16
C TYR A 80 5.07 11.13 -4.30
N ALA A 81 3.98 10.37 -4.09
CA ALA A 81 2.87 10.79 -3.25
C ALA A 81 3.30 11.11 -1.81
N GLU A 82 4.15 10.27 -1.21
CA GLU A 82 4.72 10.52 0.11
C GLU A 82 5.54 11.83 0.13
N ALA A 83 6.37 12.05 -0.89
CA ALA A 83 7.21 13.25 -0.97
C ALA A 83 6.35 14.53 -1.09
N VAL A 84 5.36 14.56 -1.98
CA VAL A 84 4.52 15.75 -2.14
C VAL A 84 3.61 15.98 -0.94
N ASN A 85 3.15 14.93 -0.26
CA ASN A 85 2.45 15.06 1.01
C ASN A 85 3.31 15.76 2.05
N ARG A 86 4.58 15.34 2.21
CA ARG A 86 5.53 15.96 3.15
C ARG A 86 5.91 17.40 2.77
N LEU A 87 5.74 17.77 1.51
CA LEU A 87 5.88 19.16 1.03
C LEU A 87 4.61 20.01 1.24
N GLY A 88 3.60 19.48 1.93
CA GLY A 88 2.37 20.20 2.25
C GLY A 88 1.32 20.13 1.14
N LYS A 89 1.36 19.14 0.27
CA LYS A 89 0.44 18.94 -0.85
C LYS A 89 -0.40 17.65 -0.70
N PRO A 90 -1.25 17.54 0.35
CA PRO A 90 -1.98 16.31 0.64
C PRO A 90 -3.04 15.97 -0.42
N LYS A 91 -3.66 16.97 -1.05
CA LYS A 91 -4.66 16.73 -2.10
C LYS A 91 -4.03 16.12 -3.34
N LEU A 92 -2.85 16.62 -3.74
CA LEU A 92 -2.11 16.06 -4.86
C LEU A 92 -1.68 14.62 -4.56
N ALA A 93 -1.15 14.36 -3.37
CA ALA A 93 -0.76 13.02 -2.95
C ALA A 93 -1.93 12.04 -2.97
N PHE A 94 -3.06 12.45 -2.42
CA PHE A 94 -4.23 11.58 -2.27
C PHE A 94 -5.07 11.50 -3.55
N TYR A 95 -5.60 12.63 -4.02
CA TYR A 95 -6.51 12.63 -5.17
C TYR A 95 -5.76 12.47 -6.49
N GLY A 96 -4.62 13.14 -6.64
CA GLY A 96 -3.82 13.10 -7.87
C GLY A 96 -3.07 11.78 -8.07
N VAL A 97 -2.62 11.10 -7.02
CA VAL A 97 -1.82 9.87 -7.16
C VAL A 97 -2.62 8.64 -6.73
N LEU A 98 -3.14 8.69 -5.51
CA LEU A 98 -3.71 7.50 -4.89
C LEU A 98 -5.08 7.15 -5.46
N LYS A 99 -6.00 8.10 -5.45
CA LYS A 99 -7.41 7.87 -5.78
C LYS A 99 -7.69 7.88 -7.28
N TYR A 100 -7.39 8.98 -7.97
CA TYR A 100 -7.79 9.19 -9.37
C TYR A 100 -6.66 8.98 -10.39
N GLY A 101 -5.42 9.03 -9.95
CA GLY A 101 -4.23 8.87 -10.76
C GLY A 101 -3.74 10.18 -11.38
N LEU A 102 -2.45 10.15 -11.76
CA LEU A 102 -1.81 11.25 -12.48
C LEU A 102 -2.16 11.14 -13.96
N SER A 103 -3.21 11.82 -14.39
CA SER A 103 -3.60 11.87 -15.80
C SER A 103 -4.13 13.24 -16.16
N LYS A 104 -4.08 13.58 -17.44
CA LYS A 104 -4.69 14.79 -17.98
C LYS A 104 -6.17 14.88 -17.61
N ASN A 105 -6.89 13.78 -17.77
CA ASN A 105 -8.31 13.68 -17.46
C ASN A 105 -8.59 13.97 -15.98
N THR A 106 -7.77 13.46 -15.06
CA THR A 106 -7.88 13.77 -13.64
C THR A 106 -7.74 15.26 -13.36
N PHE A 107 -6.77 15.91 -14.00
CA PHE A 107 -6.53 17.33 -13.79
C PHE A 107 -7.59 18.21 -14.43
N GLU A 108 -8.16 17.83 -15.55
CA GLU A 108 -9.29 18.54 -16.16
C GLU A 108 -10.56 18.44 -15.31
N ILE A 109 -10.89 17.23 -14.81
CA ILE A 109 -12.11 16.99 -14.03
C ILE A 109 -12.00 17.57 -12.61
N TYR A 110 -10.83 17.40 -11.98
CA TYR A 110 -10.62 17.77 -10.57
C TYR A 110 -9.76 19.03 -10.40
N ASN A 111 -9.69 19.88 -11.43
CA ASN A 111 -8.86 21.09 -11.41
C ASN A 111 -9.16 21.97 -10.20
N ASP A 112 -10.43 22.19 -9.87
CA ASP A 112 -10.81 23.04 -8.73
C ASP A 112 -10.33 22.48 -7.38
N LEU A 113 -10.18 21.15 -7.28
CA LEU A 113 -9.67 20.48 -6.09
C LEU A 113 -8.15 20.55 -5.98
N LEU A 114 -7.44 20.49 -7.12
CA LEU A 114 -6.00 20.27 -7.19
C LEU A 114 -5.20 21.52 -7.55
N LYS A 115 -5.79 22.54 -8.16
CA LYS A 115 -5.07 23.68 -8.75
C LYS A 115 -4.09 24.37 -7.82
N ASP A 116 -4.45 24.53 -6.55
CA ASP A 116 -3.61 25.23 -5.57
C ASP A 116 -2.31 24.44 -5.28
N GLU A 117 -2.38 23.11 -5.33
CA GLU A 117 -1.25 22.24 -5.07
C GLU A 117 -0.48 21.88 -6.34
N LEU A 118 -1.06 22.04 -7.51
CA LEU A 118 -0.39 21.87 -8.82
C LEU A 118 0.51 23.03 -9.18
N THR A 119 0.23 24.23 -8.64
CA THR A 119 1.02 25.42 -8.91
C THR A 119 2.48 25.22 -8.50
N GLY A 120 3.39 25.36 -9.46
CA GLY A 120 4.84 25.19 -9.23
C GLY A 120 5.34 23.75 -9.30
N GLU A 121 4.50 22.81 -9.75
CA GLU A 121 4.89 21.41 -10.00
C GLU A 121 5.05 21.14 -11.52
N PRO A 122 6.16 21.55 -12.14
CA PRO A 122 6.35 21.40 -13.57
C PRO A 122 6.43 19.96 -14.04
N TRP A 123 6.70 19.01 -13.13
CA TRP A 123 6.80 17.59 -13.41
C TRP A 123 5.45 16.92 -13.68
N ILE A 124 4.35 17.61 -13.39
CA ILE A 124 2.99 17.12 -13.56
C ILE A 124 2.36 17.73 -14.81
N ASP A 125 3.07 18.62 -15.47
CA ASP A 125 2.71 19.03 -16.82
C ASP A 125 2.97 17.87 -17.78
N PHE A 126 2.03 16.93 -17.85
CA PHE A 126 2.04 15.80 -18.77
C PHE A 126 1.88 16.28 -20.24
N GLY A 127 2.44 17.47 -20.52
CA GLY A 127 2.36 18.04 -21.83
C GLY A 127 0.92 18.09 -22.32
N LEU A 128 0.18 19.08 -21.90
CA LEU A 128 -1.02 19.55 -22.61
C LEU A 128 -0.68 19.89 -24.07
N THR A 129 0.53 19.60 -24.50
CA THR A 129 1.00 19.73 -25.86
C THR A 129 0.32 18.68 -26.72
N SER A 130 -0.85 19.11 -27.23
CA SER A 130 -1.14 19.04 -28.65
C SER A 130 -0.40 17.96 -29.41
N SER A 131 -0.70 16.76 -29.30
CA SER A 131 -0.65 15.87 -30.46
C SER A 131 -0.96 14.45 -30.01
N GLY A 132 -2.12 14.00 -30.28
CA GLY A 132 -2.48 12.67 -30.75
C GLY A 132 -1.92 11.40 -30.08
N ASP A 133 -0.92 11.51 -29.28
CA ASP A 133 -0.42 10.45 -28.45
C ASP A 133 -1.34 10.37 -27.22
N ILE A 134 -2.36 9.55 -27.34
CA ILE A 134 -3.10 8.98 -26.22
C ILE A 134 -2.06 8.19 -25.43
N GLY A 135 -1.25 8.90 -24.67
CA GLY A 135 -0.18 8.31 -23.88
C GLY A 135 -0.77 7.49 -22.77
N MET A 136 0.02 6.58 -22.22
CA MET A 136 -0.24 5.78 -21.03
C MET A 136 -0.83 6.59 -19.84
N PHE A 137 -0.79 7.91 -19.89
CA PHE A 137 -1.25 8.84 -18.87
C PHE A 137 -2.75 9.14 -18.92
N ASP A 138 -3.42 8.88 -20.04
CA ASP A 138 -4.86 9.13 -20.15
C ASP A 138 -5.72 8.06 -19.45
N VAL A 139 -5.13 6.93 -19.10
CA VAL A 139 -5.78 5.78 -18.46
C VAL A 139 -5.27 5.48 -17.05
N ASN A 140 -4.60 6.42 -16.39
CA ASN A 140 -4.12 6.20 -15.03
C ASN A 140 -5.26 6.39 -14.01
N SER A 141 -5.83 5.30 -13.56
CA SER A 141 -6.96 5.26 -12.62
C SER A 141 -6.58 5.42 -11.15
N GLY A 142 -5.33 5.82 -10.86
CA GLY A 142 -4.80 5.85 -9.48
C GLY A 142 -4.31 4.49 -9.00
N LEU A 143 -3.49 4.50 -7.97
CA LEU A 143 -2.93 3.27 -7.43
C LEU A 143 -3.99 2.41 -6.77
N HIS A 144 -4.85 3.03 -5.97
CA HIS A 144 -5.91 2.35 -5.25
C HIS A 144 -6.94 1.68 -6.18
N GLY A 145 -7.18 2.26 -7.36
CA GLY A 145 -8.09 1.72 -8.36
C GLY A 145 -7.52 0.59 -9.23
N ARG A 146 -6.22 0.31 -9.18
CA ARG A 146 -5.57 -0.61 -10.13
C ARG A 146 -5.80 -2.09 -9.88
N GLY A 147 -6.20 -2.48 -8.68
CA GLY A 147 -6.42 -3.89 -8.32
C GLY A 147 -7.51 -4.61 -9.10
N CYS A 148 -8.20 -3.93 -9.97
CA CYS A 148 -9.49 -4.32 -10.51
C CYS A 148 -9.51 -4.61 -12.02
N GLY A 149 -8.35 -4.64 -12.65
CA GLY A 149 -8.24 -4.92 -14.08
C GLY A 149 -8.92 -3.85 -14.94
N SER A 150 -9.55 -4.25 -16.04
CA SER A 150 -10.25 -3.37 -16.98
C SER A 150 -11.69 -3.04 -16.58
N GLN A 151 -12.10 -3.38 -15.37
CA GLN A 151 -13.46 -3.10 -14.88
C GLN A 151 -13.59 -1.61 -14.55
N ASN A 152 -14.76 -1.03 -14.86
CA ASN A 152 -15.11 0.30 -14.37
C ASN A 152 -15.34 0.21 -12.85
N LEU A 153 -14.35 0.63 -12.10
CA LEU A 153 -14.45 0.75 -10.66
C LEU A 153 -14.94 2.12 -10.28
N GLU A 154 -16.03 2.12 -9.59
CA GLU A 154 -16.40 3.25 -8.77
C GLU A 154 -15.72 3.07 -7.42
N LEU A 155 -14.70 3.90 -7.17
CA LEU A 155 -14.06 3.96 -5.88
C LEU A 155 -15.10 4.29 -4.80
N ASP A 156 -14.94 3.67 -3.64
CA ASP A 156 -15.75 3.96 -2.48
C ASP A 156 -15.85 5.49 -2.27
N PRO A 157 -17.06 6.06 -2.26
CA PRO A 157 -17.24 7.49 -2.04
C PRO A 157 -16.73 7.95 -0.67
N THR A 158 -16.57 7.04 0.30
CA THR A 158 -16.00 7.31 1.61
C THR A 158 -14.46 7.37 1.62
N PHE A 159 -13.81 6.93 0.54
CA PHE A 159 -12.35 7.06 0.38
C PHE A 159 -11.98 8.50 0.01
N VAL A 160 -11.92 9.34 1.03
CA VAL A 160 -11.69 10.78 0.92
C VAL A 160 -10.68 11.25 1.99
N ILE A 161 -10.20 12.48 1.84
CA ILE A 161 -9.57 13.20 2.95
C ILE A 161 -10.70 13.75 3.83
N GLU A 162 -10.77 13.27 5.05
CA GLU A 162 -11.74 13.71 6.04
C GLU A 162 -11.36 15.09 6.59
N ALA A 163 -12.34 15.84 7.07
CA ALA A 163 -12.08 17.11 7.70
C ALA A 163 -11.23 16.94 8.97
N CYS A 164 -10.11 17.62 9.03
CA CYS A 164 -9.18 17.61 10.15
C CYS A 164 -9.15 18.97 10.86
N ALA A 165 -8.73 18.96 12.13
CA ALA A 165 -8.62 20.17 12.93
C ALA A 165 -7.49 21.10 12.47
N SER A 166 -6.43 20.54 11.86
CA SER A 166 -5.29 21.29 11.36
C SER A 166 -4.76 20.71 10.05
N SER A 167 -3.95 21.51 9.34
CA SER A 167 -3.22 21.04 8.16
C SER A 167 -2.23 19.91 8.50
N ALA A 168 -1.63 19.94 9.69
CA ALA A 168 -0.74 18.87 10.14
C ALA A 168 -1.49 17.55 10.30
N ASP A 169 -2.70 17.57 10.85
CA ASP A 169 -3.54 16.38 10.97
C ASP A 169 -3.93 15.83 9.59
N THR A 170 -4.21 16.72 8.63
CA THR A 170 -4.49 16.33 7.24
C THR A 170 -3.28 15.60 6.62
N LEU A 171 -2.07 16.12 6.81
CA LEU A 171 -0.85 15.49 6.31
C LEU A 171 -0.62 14.11 6.94
N LEU A 172 -0.86 13.97 8.24
CA LEU A 172 -0.77 12.68 8.93
C LEU A 172 -1.82 11.68 8.44
N GLN A 173 -3.06 12.13 8.25
CA GLN A 173 -4.13 11.30 7.71
C GLN A 173 -3.78 10.77 6.31
N VAL A 174 -3.29 11.63 5.43
CA VAL A 174 -2.88 11.22 4.08
C VAL A 174 -1.67 10.29 4.14
N GLU A 175 -0.69 10.56 5.01
CA GLU A 175 0.45 9.65 5.21
C GLU A 175 -0.02 8.27 5.67
N ASP A 176 -0.98 8.16 6.58
CA ASP A 176 -1.52 6.87 7.04
C ASP A 176 -2.27 6.14 5.92
N LYS A 177 -3.05 6.84 5.09
CA LYS A 177 -3.69 6.26 3.89
C LYS A 177 -2.67 5.77 2.87
N LEU A 178 -1.60 6.53 2.62
CA LEU A 178 -0.50 6.11 1.77
C LEU A 178 0.22 4.87 2.32
N LEU A 179 0.44 4.80 3.63
CA LEU A 179 1.07 3.64 4.27
C LEU A 179 0.22 2.38 4.19
N THR A 180 -1.10 2.51 4.25
CA THR A 180 -2.02 1.41 3.98
C THR A 180 -1.86 0.96 2.54
N GLU A 181 -1.85 1.88 1.58
CA GLU A 181 -1.66 1.56 0.18
C GLU A 181 -0.29 0.91 -0.11
N TYR A 182 0.79 1.37 0.55
CA TYR A 182 2.09 0.68 0.49
C TYR A 182 1.98 -0.79 0.94
N ALA A 183 1.23 -1.05 2.01
CA ALA A 183 1.05 -2.41 2.52
C ALA A 183 0.28 -3.29 1.53
N LEU A 184 -0.77 -2.77 0.92
CA LEU A 184 -1.61 -3.49 -0.03
C LEU A 184 -0.89 -3.73 -1.35
N GLU A 185 -0.32 -2.68 -1.93
CA GLU A 185 0.31 -2.70 -3.25
C GLU A 185 1.61 -3.53 -3.23
N THR A 186 2.46 -3.33 -2.22
CA THR A 186 3.75 -4.01 -2.11
C THR A 186 3.76 -5.16 -1.10
N SER A 187 2.58 -5.72 -0.82
CA SER A 187 2.46 -6.87 0.07
C SER A 187 3.40 -7.99 -0.34
N LEU A 188 4.10 -8.59 0.63
CA LEU A 188 5.03 -9.69 0.44
C LEU A 188 6.28 -9.39 -0.44
N GLU A 189 6.51 -8.14 -0.83
CA GLU A 189 7.68 -7.71 -1.59
C GLU A 189 8.88 -7.28 -0.71
N GLY A 190 8.80 -7.48 0.60
CA GLY A 190 9.89 -7.15 1.54
C GLY A 190 9.97 -5.68 1.96
N ASN A 191 9.10 -4.81 1.44
CA ASN A 191 9.18 -3.35 1.65
C ASN A 191 8.61 -2.89 3.00
N ARG A 192 7.63 -3.60 3.56
CA ARG A 192 6.80 -3.13 4.66
C ARG A 192 7.57 -2.64 5.88
N PHE A 193 8.56 -3.40 6.35
CA PHE A 193 9.33 -3.01 7.54
C PHE A 193 10.15 -1.74 7.30
N HIS A 194 10.74 -1.62 6.11
CA HIS A 194 11.51 -0.44 5.71
C HIS A 194 10.63 0.81 5.59
N ASP A 195 9.40 0.66 5.10
CA ASP A 195 8.43 1.76 5.01
C ASP A 195 8.01 2.24 6.41
N LEU A 196 7.68 1.31 7.30
CA LEU A 196 7.37 1.64 8.70
C LEU A 196 8.54 2.31 9.41
N MET A 197 9.76 1.79 9.23
CA MET A 197 10.98 2.34 9.82
C MET A 197 11.25 3.77 9.33
N ARG A 198 11.09 4.03 8.03
CA ARG A 198 11.28 5.36 7.44
C ARG A 198 10.31 6.38 8.06
N VAL A 199 9.04 6.02 8.17
CA VAL A 199 8.02 6.91 8.73
C VAL A 199 8.22 7.10 10.24
N ALA A 200 8.50 6.05 11.00
CA ALA A 200 8.79 6.15 12.43
C ALA A 200 10.01 7.05 12.72
N ARG A 201 11.02 7.00 11.85
CA ARG A 201 12.16 7.91 11.95
C ARG A 201 11.78 9.35 11.65
N TYR A 202 10.98 9.58 10.64
CA TYR A 202 10.49 10.91 10.27
C TYR A 202 9.62 11.52 11.37
N ARG A 203 8.68 10.74 11.92
CA ARG A 203 7.82 11.14 13.05
C ARG A 203 8.58 11.23 14.37
N ASN A 204 9.81 10.73 14.43
CA ASN A 204 10.60 10.54 15.66
C ASN A 204 9.85 9.71 16.71
N ASP A 205 9.05 8.76 16.28
CA ASP A 205 8.18 7.94 17.13
C ASP A 205 8.46 6.43 16.96
N PRO A 206 9.31 5.84 17.80
CA PRO A 206 9.57 4.41 17.78
C PRO A 206 8.36 3.57 18.24
N SER A 207 7.47 4.13 19.06
CA SER A 207 6.31 3.41 19.57
C SER A 207 5.32 3.11 18.43
N TRP A 208 5.15 4.04 17.52
CA TRP A 208 4.30 3.87 16.35
C TRP A 208 4.71 2.65 15.49
N LEU A 209 6.01 2.48 15.21
CA LEU A 209 6.52 1.29 14.49
C LEU A 209 6.32 0.02 15.32
N ALA A 210 6.66 0.09 16.61
CA ALA A 210 6.56 -1.05 17.51
C ALA A 210 5.13 -1.60 17.57
N ASP A 211 4.13 -0.71 17.67
CA ASP A 211 2.71 -1.06 17.70
C ASP A 211 2.25 -1.71 16.38
N LYS A 212 2.62 -1.12 15.24
CA LYS A 212 2.28 -1.66 13.90
C LYS A 212 2.90 -3.04 13.65
N VAL A 213 4.12 -3.27 14.10
CA VAL A 213 4.77 -4.57 13.94
C VAL A 213 4.22 -5.60 14.93
N ALA A 214 4.05 -5.22 16.20
CA ALA A 214 3.52 -6.11 17.22
C ALA A 214 2.12 -6.63 16.89
N ALA A 215 1.29 -5.82 16.24
CA ALA A 215 -0.07 -6.21 15.83
C ALA A 215 -0.12 -7.47 14.93
N LYS A 216 0.98 -7.81 14.26
CA LYS A 216 1.06 -9.03 13.42
C LYS A 216 1.24 -10.32 14.22
N PHE A 217 1.62 -10.23 15.49
CA PHE A 217 1.94 -11.37 16.31
C PHE A 217 0.74 -11.77 17.20
N PRO A 218 0.69 -13.03 17.65
CA PRO A 218 -0.31 -13.46 18.63
C PRO A 218 -0.30 -12.57 19.87
N GLU A 219 -1.45 -12.39 20.49
CA GLU A 219 -1.62 -11.45 21.60
C GLU A 219 -0.58 -11.64 22.72
N GLY A 220 -0.27 -12.88 23.07
CA GLY A 220 0.71 -13.21 24.11
C GLY A 220 2.16 -12.81 23.81
N GLU A 221 2.49 -12.53 22.54
CA GLU A 221 3.83 -12.13 22.11
C GLU A 221 3.98 -10.63 21.86
N ARG A 222 2.86 -9.93 21.69
CA ARG A 222 2.82 -8.52 21.26
C ARG A 222 3.64 -7.59 22.14
N GLU A 223 3.49 -7.72 23.46
CA GLU A 223 4.20 -6.84 24.41
C GLU A 223 5.73 -7.06 24.36
N ALA A 224 6.19 -8.30 24.25
CA ALA A 224 7.62 -8.59 24.13
C ALA A 224 8.22 -8.04 22.82
N ILE A 225 7.51 -8.18 21.71
CA ILE A 225 7.92 -7.64 20.39
C ILE A 225 7.92 -6.11 20.43
N ARG A 226 6.86 -5.53 21.00
CA ARG A 226 6.75 -4.08 21.18
C ARG A 226 7.92 -3.51 21.98
N ALA A 227 8.18 -4.07 23.16
CA ALA A 227 9.27 -3.64 24.05
C ALA A 227 10.64 -3.71 23.34
N LYS A 228 10.88 -4.77 22.57
CA LYS A 228 12.12 -4.91 21.78
C LYS A 228 12.26 -3.81 20.73
N LEU A 229 11.19 -3.43 20.03
CA LEU A 229 11.21 -2.47 18.93
C LEU A 229 11.19 -1.00 19.39
N LEU A 230 10.91 -0.71 20.66
CA LEU A 230 11.12 0.63 21.22
C LEU A 230 12.59 1.05 21.16
N ASN A 231 13.51 0.11 21.20
CA ASN A 231 14.92 0.39 20.97
C ASN A 231 15.22 0.36 19.47
N ARG A 232 15.55 1.52 18.89
CA ARG A 232 15.84 1.69 17.46
C ARG A 232 17.00 0.85 16.94
N GLN A 233 17.95 0.45 17.78
CA GLN A 233 19.04 -0.42 17.38
C GLN A 233 18.55 -1.80 16.94
N ASN A 234 17.44 -2.25 17.49
CA ASN A 234 16.82 -3.52 17.12
C ASN A 234 16.05 -3.49 15.77
N TRP A 235 16.02 -2.33 15.10
CA TRP A 235 15.45 -2.20 13.75
C TRP A 235 16.42 -2.66 12.66
N TYR A 236 17.68 -2.82 12.99
CA TYR A 236 18.73 -3.18 12.05
C TYR A 236 19.22 -4.60 12.31
N LEU A 237 19.63 -5.26 11.24
CA LEU A 237 20.32 -6.54 11.36
C LEU A 237 21.69 -6.30 12.01
N PRO A 238 22.17 -7.23 12.84
CA PRO A 238 23.52 -7.13 13.40
C PRO A 238 24.56 -7.13 12.27
N THR A 239 25.60 -6.33 12.42
CA THR A 239 26.68 -6.24 11.43
C THR A 239 27.59 -7.48 11.44
N THR A 240 27.59 -8.23 12.55
CA THR A 240 28.30 -9.49 12.71
C THR A 240 27.27 -10.58 13.07
N VAL A 241 27.22 -11.62 12.26
CA VAL A 241 26.44 -12.82 12.55
C VAL A 241 27.44 -13.88 13.03
N GLU A 242 27.42 -14.24 14.30
CA GLU A 242 28.10 -15.45 14.76
C GLU A 242 27.28 -16.64 14.29
N PHE A 243 27.74 -17.33 13.29
CA PHE A 243 27.20 -18.64 12.93
C PHE A 243 27.62 -19.61 14.01
N GLY A 244 26.70 -19.92 14.92
CA GLY A 244 26.94 -21.00 15.87
C GLY A 244 27.29 -22.28 15.12
N GLU A 245 28.38 -22.91 15.50
CA GLU A 245 28.73 -24.23 15.02
C GLU A 245 27.56 -25.18 15.33
N LYS A 246 27.10 -25.91 14.31
CA LYS A 246 26.05 -26.93 14.43
C LYS A 246 26.62 -28.20 15.00
#